data_652d5f00ecc98afe1b81cbfd5487bfe1
#
_entry.id   652d5f00ecc98afe1b81cbfd5487bfe1
#
_cell.length_a   1.000
_cell.length_b   1.000
_cell.length_c   1.000
_cell.angle_alpha   90.00
_cell.angle_beta   90.00
_cell.angle_gamma   90.00
#
_symmetry.space_group_name_H-M   'P 1'
#
loop_
_entity.id
_entity.type
_entity.pdbx_description
1 polymer ?
#
loop_
_entity_poly.entity_id
_entity_poly.type
_entity_poly.pdbx_seq_one_letter_code
_entity_poly.pdbx_strand_id
1 'polypeptide(L)'
;VEALGEARVEVYRSKIDGARISVDGGMVSDGVIEFELSLAPFEDGGWLWFDITAETDVTIASAGWFAPQAPAPQIMPDGSEVGPFEPRVTVGIPTFNRPTDAVAALDALRSDPLVDAVIDTIIMPDQGTKHPADEPGFADAAEHFKGRLFVYQQGNLGGSGGYSRIMYEAMGGPDGTREAAAKQSPYILYMDDDIAIEPDAVLRALQAARYARTPILVGGQMLNLQERSHLHSMGEVIDRSIFMWTSAPHVHYDHDFSKHPLSDRGKFGDKPGTPNSVDLHRRIDVDYNGWWMCMIPRVVAERIGQPLPLFIKWDDAEYGLRAGKAGFPTATWPGIAIWHIAWSDK
;
A
#
# COMPACT_ATOMS: atom_id res chain seq x y z
N VAL A 1 10.30 12.07 -19.83
CA VAL A 1 11.73 11.86 -19.55
C VAL A 1 12.51 13.10 -19.99
N GLU A 2 13.31 13.63 -19.10
CA GLU A 2 14.23 14.76 -19.36
C GLU A 2 15.66 14.24 -19.41
N ALA A 3 16.35 14.49 -20.49
CA ALA A 3 17.71 14.00 -20.72
C ALA A 3 18.65 15.12 -21.18
N LEU A 4 19.91 15.05 -20.75
CA LEU A 4 21.06 15.80 -21.30
C LEU A 4 21.90 14.79 -22.08
N GLY A 5 22.01 15.00 -23.38
CA GLY A 5 22.55 14.06 -24.38
C GLY A 5 21.43 13.37 -25.17
N GLU A 6 21.83 12.51 -26.11
CA GLU A 6 20.87 11.82 -27.00
C GLU A 6 20.52 10.42 -26.49
N ALA A 7 19.22 10.15 -26.31
CA ALA A 7 18.73 8.84 -25.90
C ALA A 7 17.44 8.47 -26.63
N ARG A 8 17.26 7.17 -26.85
CA ARG A 8 16.00 6.59 -27.31
C ARG A 8 15.18 6.14 -26.09
N VAL A 9 13.94 6.59 -26.03
CA VAL A 9 12.95 6.17 -25.02
C VAL A 9 11.91 5.31 -25.71
N GLU A 10 11.65 4.10 -25.20
CA GLU A 10 10.62 3.20 -25.69
C GLU A 10 9.68 2.85 -24.55
N VAL A 11 8.39 3.06 -24.76
CA VAL A 11 7.36 2.84 -23.74
C VAL A 11 6.63 1.52 -24.01
N TYR A 12 6.44 0.75 -22.98
CA TYR A 12 5.82 -0.56 -23.02
C TYR A 12 4.68 -0.69 -22.03
N ARG A 13 3.73 -1.57 -22.35
CA ARG A 13 2.71 -2.08 -21.43
C ARG A 13 2.75 -3.59 -21.33
N SER A 14 2.30 -4.12 -20.20
CA SER A 14 2.01 -5.54 -20.05
C SER A 14 0.69 -5.91 -20.72
N LYS A 15 0.59 -7.18 -21.15
CA LYS A 15 -0.66 -7.87 -21.43
C LYS A 15 -1.01 -8.82 -20.29
N ILE A 16 -2.26 -9.26 -20.26
CA ILE A 16 -2.73 -10.23 -19.28
C ILE A 16 -1.98 -11.57 -19.34
N ASP A 17 -1.39 -11.91 -20.50
CA ASP A 17 -0.55 -13.09 -20.67
C ASP A 17 0.92 -12.88 -20.31
N GLY A 18 1.26 -11.71 -19.76
CA GLY A 18 2.64 -11.33 -19.40
C GLY A 18 3.50 -10.84 -20.58
N ALA A 19 2.97 -10.83 -21.80
CA ALA A 19 3.71 -10.30 -22.93
C ALA A 19 3.88 -8.79 -22.82
N ARG A 20 5.00 -8.27 -23.36
CA ARG A 20 5.22 -6.83 -23.45
C ARG A 20 4.82 -6.31 -24.83
N ILE A 21 4.14 -5.19 -24.86
CA ILE A 21 3.73 -4.49 -26.07
C ILE A 21 4.35 -3.09 -26.08
N SER A 22 5.08 -2.76 -27.12
CA SER A 22 5.52 -1.38 -27.36
C SER A 22 4.28 -0.53 -27.69
N VAL A 23 4.13 0.58 -27.00
CA VAL A 23 2.96 1.47 -27.14
C VAL A 23 3.32 2.83 -27.69
N ASP A 24 4.54 3.29 -27.46
CA ASP A 24 5.07 4.55 -27.97
C ASP A 24 6.61 4.55 -27.90
N GLY A 25 7.26 5.57 -28.46
CA GLY A 25 8.70 5.74 -28.36
C GLY A 25 9.21 6.90 -29.21
N GLY A 26 10.40 7.38 -28.90
CA GLY A 26 11.02 8.50 -29.61
C GLY A 26 12.43 8.77 -29.15
N MET A 27 13.07 9.72 -29.81
CA MET A 27 14.40 10.25 -29.47
C MET A 27 14.24 11.51 -28.64
N VAL A 28 15.04 11.63 -27.59
CA VAL A 28 15.22 12.87 -26.83
C VAL A 28 16.67 13.32 -26.99
N SER A 29 16.90 14.63 -27.21
CA SER A 29 18.21 15.23 -27.30
C SER A 29 18.21 16.56 -26.59
N ASP A 30 18.96 16.66 -25.48
CA ASP A 30 19.07 17.85 -24.63
C ASP A 30 17.73 18.52 -24.31
N GLY A 31 16.79 17.75 -23.78
CA GLY A 31 15.45 18.26 -23.48
C GLY A 31 14.50 17.23 -22.90
N VAL A 32 13.21 17.44 -23.14
CA VAL A 32 12.12 16.63 -22.60
C VAL A 32 11.40 15.90 -23.72
N ILE A 33 11.09 14.62 -23.51
CA ILE A 33 10.14 13.86 -24.32
C ILE A 33 8.95 13.44 -23.45
N GLU A 34 7.75 13.65 -23.96
CA GLU A 34 6.49 13.30 -23.29
C GLU A 34 5.65 12.40 -24.20
N PHE A 35 4.95 11.46 -23.59
CA PHE A 35 4.05 10.53 -24.27
C PHE A 35 2.67 10.59 -23.60
N GLU A 36 1.62 10.67 -24.38
CA GLU A 36 0.24 10.54 -23.91
C GLU A 36 -0.23 9.10 -24.12
N LEU A 37 -0.49 8.38 -23.04
CA LEU A 37 -0.76 6.95 -23.08
C LEU A 37 -2.19 6.65 -22.64
N SER A 38 -2.87 5.82 -23.43
CA SER A 38 -4.20 5.33 -23.10
C SER A 38 -4.12 4.19 -22.09
N LEU A 39 -4.94 4.25 -21.02
CA LEU A 39 -5.15 3.15 -20.08
C LEU A 39 -6.28 2.21 -20.51
N ALA A 40 -7.01 2.50 -21.60
CA ALA A 40 -8.12 1.67 -22.08
C ALA A 40 -7.75 0.20 -22.37
N PRO A 41 -6.50 -0.15 -22.77
CA PRO A 41 -6.10 -1.55 -22.95
C PRO A 41 -5.96 -2.36 -21.64
N PHE A 42 -6.02 -1.73 -20.48
CA PHE A 42 -5.97 -2.41 -19.19
C PHE A 42 -7.40 -2.59 -18.67
N GLU A 43 -7.93 -3.82 -18.68
CA GLU A 43 -9.28 -4.11 -18.21
C GLU A 43 -9.35 -4.13 -16.67
N ASP A 44 -8.35 -4.74 -16.01
CA ASP A 44 -8.28 -4.96 -14.57
C ASP A 44 -6.91 -4.62 -13.97
N GLY A 45 -6.09 -3.87 -14.69
CA GLY A 45 -4.77 -3.42 -14.29
C GLY A 45 -3.65 -3.96 -15.17
N GLY A 46 -2.43 -3.56 -14.84
CA GLY A 46 -1.23 -3.91 -15.58
C GLY A 46 -0.09 -2.95 -15.27
N TRP A 47 0.96 -3.07 -16.05
CA TRP A 47 2.16 -2.27 -15.90
C TRP A 47 2.42 -1.43 -17.13
N LEU A 48 2.85 -0.18 -16.91
CA LEU A 48 3.54 0.65 -17.87
C LEU A 48 4.97 0.82 -17.41
N TRP A 49 5.91 0.77 -18.33
CA TRP A 49 7.30 1.09 -18.07
C TRP A 49 7.95 1.66 -19.33
N PHE A 50 9.13 2.20 -19.19
CA PHE A 50 9.94 2.65 -20.32
C PHE A 50 11.37 2.13 -20.20
N ASP A 51 11.96 1.84 -21.35
CA ASP A 51 13.37 1.55 -21.51
C ASP A 51 14.07 2.78 -22.10
N ILE A 52 15.28 3.07 -21.63
CA ILE A 52 16.14 4.14 -22.17
C ILE A 52 17.39 3.49 -22.73
N THR A 53 17.69 3.80 -23.99
CA THR A 53 18.88 3.33 -24.68
C THR A 53 19.69 4.53 -25.16
N ALA A 54 20.98 4.57 -24.86
CA ALA A 54 21.91 5.61 -25.31
C ALA A 54 23.16 4.97 -25.90
N GLU A 55 23.69 5.55 -26.97
CA GLU A 55 24.94 5.10 -27.60
C GLU A 55 26.17 5.83 -27.02
N THR A 56 25.94 6.96 -26.36
CA THR A 56 26.94 7.78 -25.68
C THR A 56 26.49 8.10 -24.28
N ASP A 57 27.35 8.74 -23.49
CA ASP A 57 26.99 9.16 -22.13
C ASP A 57 25.79 10.12 -22.14
N VAL A 58 24.78 9.80 -21.35
CA VAL A 58 23.56 10.59 -21.17
C VAL A 58 23.26 10.73 -19.68
N THR A 59 22.83 11.91 -19.29
CA THR A 59 22.30 12.15 -17.94
C THR A 59 20.79 12.24 -18.00
N ILE A 60 20.09 11.38 -17.27
CA ILE A 60 18.65 11.49 -17.06
C ILE A 60 18.40 12.42 -15.88
N ALA A 61 17.93 13.63 -16.17
CA ALA A 61 17.68 14.66 -15.17
C ALA A 61 16.39 14.37 -14.40
N SER A 62 15.34 13.94 -15.11
CA SER A 62 14.08 13.52 -14.48
C SER A 62 13.33 12.50 -15.36
N ALA A 63 12.54 11.65 -14.72
CA ALA A 63 11.60 10.77 -15.40
C ALA A 63 10.43 10.43 -14.46
N GLY A 64 9.23 10.36 -14.98
CA GLY A 64 8.06 10.09 -14.15
C GLY A 64 6.78 9.83 -14.93
N TRP A 65 5.76 9.41 -14.20
CA TRP A 65 4.41 9.18 -14.68
C TRP A 65 3.49 10.25 -14.11
N PHE A 66 2.65 10.80 -14.94
CA PHE A 66 1.71 11.85 -14.56
C PHE A 66 0.31 11.46 -14.96
N ALA A 67 -0.65 11.57 -14.04
CA ALA A 67 -2.05 11.46 -14.37
C ALA A 67 -2.54 12.81 -14.93
N PRO A 68 -3.08 12.86 -16.15
CA PRO A 68 -3.47 14.12 -16.79
C PRO A 68 -4.71 14.75 -16.16
N GLN A 69 -5.47 13.97 -15.41
CA GLN A 69 -6.70 14.41 -14.76
C GLN A 69 -6.59 14.30 -13.25
N ALA A 70 -7.15 15.29 -12.54
CA ALA A 70 -7.36 15.17 -11.11
C ALA A 70 -8.30 13.99 -10.79
N PRO A 71 -8.19 13.37 -9.61
CA PRO A 71 -9.15 12.37 -9.18
C PRO A 71 -10.58 12.91 -9.25
N ALA A 72 -11.50 12.11 -9.78
CA ALA A 72 -12.93 12.45 -9.76
C ALA A 72 -13.54 12.14 -8.38
N PRO A 73 -14.70 12.75 -8.04
CA PRO A 73 -15.48 12.28 -6.90
C PRO A 73 -15.75 10.78 -6.97
N GLN A 74 -15.72 10.13 -5.83
CA GLN A 74 -15.95 8.69 -5.70
C GLN A 74 -17.43 8.42 -5.38
N ILE A 75 -17.94 7.29 -5.87
CA ILE A 75 -19.33 6.89 -5.63
C ILE A 75 -19.39 5.98 -4.41
N MET A 76 -20.12 6.40 -3.41
CA MET A 76 -20.41 5.61 -2.23
C MET A 76 -21.37 4.45 -2.55
N PRO A 77 -21.42 3.38 -1.72
CA PRO A 77 -22.35 2.26 -1.93
C PRO A 77 -23.84 2.64 -1.99
N ASP A 78 -24.22 3.75 -1.37
CA ASP A 78 -25.58 4.29 -1.41
C ASP A 78 -25.86 5.21 -2.63
N GLY A 79 -24.88 5.37 -3.53
CA GLY A 79 -24.95 6.18 -4.74
C GLY A 79 -24.61 7.66 -4.52
N SER A 80 -24.33 8.10 -3.31
CA SER A 80 -23.86 9.46 -3.05
C SER A 80 -22.41 9.65 -3.50
N GLU A 81 -22.00 10.91 -3.74
CA GLU A 81 -20.65 11.25 -4.13
C GLU A 81 -19.85 11.80 -2.95
N VAL A 82 -18.56 11.47 -2.89
CA VAL A 82 -17.59 11.99 -1.92
C VAL A 82 -16.28 12.38 -2.60
N GLY A 83 -15.56 13.33 -2.00
CA GLY A 83 -14.30 13.81 -2.55
C GLY A 83 -14.47 14.79 -3.72
N PRO A 84 -13.50 14.97 -4.62
CA PRO A 84 -12.17 14.31 -4.58
C PRO A 84 -11.37 14.68 -3.34
N PHE A 85 -10.55 13.77 -2.87
CA PHE A 85 -9.78 13.94 -1.64
C PHE A 85 -8.34 14.38 -1.92
N GLU A 86 -7.81 15.20 -1.03
CA GLU A 86 -6.39 15.58 -1.04
C GLU A 86 -5.48 14.37 -0.79
N PRO A 87 -4.24 14.35 -1.32
CA PRO A 87 -3.28 13.28 -1.10
C PRO A 87 -2.64 13.39 0.29
N ARG A 88 -3.41 13.19 1.33
CA ARG A 88 -3.00 13.34 2.73
C ARG A 88 -3.36 12.11 3.52
N VAL A 89 -2.44 11.68 4.38
CA VAL A 89 -2.57 10.43 5.13
C VAL A 89 -2.19 10.60 6.60
N THR A 90 -2.94 9.95 7.48
CA THR A 90 -2.54 9.64 8.85
C THR A 90 -1.94 8.25 8.87
N VAL A 91 -0.69 8.11 9.26
CA VAL A 91 -0.01 6.81 9.40
C VAL A 91 -0.15 6.32 10.83
N GLY A 92 -0.56 5.07 10.99
CA GLY A 92 -0.68 4.41 12.29
C GLY A 92 0.27 3.23 12.42
N ILE A 93 1.12 3.24 13.46
CA ILE A 93 2.14 2.22 13.73
C ILE A 93 2.01 1.78 15.18
N PRO A 94 1.24 0.72 15.48
CA PRO A 94 1.21 0.17 16.84
C PRO A 94 2.52 -0.56 17.13
N THR A 95 3.07 -0.43 18.33
CA THR A 95 4.31 -1.10 18.72
C THR A 95 4.18 -1.83 20.05
N PHE A 96 4.89 -2.96 20.18
CA PHE A 96 4.96 -3.74 21.40
C PHE A 96 6.36 -4.33 21.59
N ASN A 97 7.18 -3.70 22.44
CA ASN A 97 8.54 -4.14 22.77
C ASN A 97 9.48 -4.26 21.55
N ARG A 98 9.28 -3.43 20.53
CA ARG A 98 10.07 -3.37 19.29
C ARG A 98 10.58 -1.95 19.02
N PRO A 99 11.29 -1.31 19.93
CA PRO A 99 11.67 0.09 19.80
C PRO A 99 12.55 0.35 18.57
N THR A 100 13.50 -0.55 18.28
CA THR A 100 14.39 -0.43 17.11
C THR A 100 13.62 -0.49 15.80
N ASP A 101 12.66 -1.41 15.67
CA ASP A 101 11.83 -1.56 14.48
C ASP A 101 10.94 -0.32 14.30
N ALA A 102 10.33 0.17 15.38
CA ALA A 102 9.50 1.37 15.37
C ALA A 102 10.29 2.62 14.89
N VAL A 103 11.54 2.78 15.30
CA VAL A 103 12.41 3.87 14.83
C VAL A 103 12.77 3.67 13.36
N ALA A 104 13.09 2.46 12.93
CA ALA A 104 13.37 2.15 11.53
C ALA A 104 12.18 2.44 10.62
N ALA A 105 10.95 2.18 11.07
CA ALA A 105 9.74 2.53 10.34
C ALA A 105 9.59 4.06 10.17
N LEU A 106 9.87 4.85 11.22
CA LEU A 106 9.88 6.32 11.13
C LEU A 106 10.97 6.82 10.17
N ASP A 107 12.16 6.23 10.22
CA ASP A 107 13.27 6.56 9.33
C ASP A 107 12.95 6.27 7.86
N ALA A 108 12.30 5.15 7.59
CA ALA A 108 11.85 4.82 6.25
C ALA A 108 10.87 5.88 5.72
N LEU A 109 9.87 6.28 6.51
CA LEU A 109 8.88 7.28 6.10
C LEU A 109 9.49 8.67 5.81
N ARG A 110 10.50 9.09 6.58
CA ARG A 110 11.17 10.39 6.37
C ARG A 110 12.25 10.38 5.28
N SER A 111 12.65 9.20 4.80
CA SER A 111 13.73 9.06 3.82
C SER A 111 13.34 9.56 2.42
N ASP A 112 12.05 9.60 2.10
CA ASP A 112 11.53 10.11 0.83
C ASP A 112 10.73 11.41 1.04
N PRO A 113 11.19 12.54 0.48
CA PRO A 113 10.51 13.83 0.65
C PRO A 113 9.09 13.87 0.09
N LEU A 114 8.76 13.07 -0.94
CA LEU A 114 7.41 13.02 -1.49
C LEU A 114 6.46 12.27 -0.56
N VAL A 115 6.95 11.21 0.09
CA VAL A 115 6.21 10.48 1.12
C VAL A 115 6.02 11.35 2.36
N ASP A 116 7.08 11.98 2.84
CA ASP A 116 7.01 12.88 3.99
C ASP A 116 5.99 14.02 3.76
N ALA A 117 5.94 14.56 2.54
CA ALA A 117 5.04 15.66 2.19
C ALA A 117 3.56 15.29 2.26
N VAL A 118 3.17 14.04 2.09
CA VAL A 118 1.76 13.59 2.16
C VAL A 118 1.33 13.14 3.56
N ILE A 119 2.28 12.93 4.48
CA ILE A 119 1.98 12.53 5.86
C ILE A 119 1.58 13.74 6.68
N ASP A 120 0.34 13.78 7.12
CA ASP A 120 -0.17 14.80 8.05
C ASP A 120 0.16 14.46 9.51
N THR A 121 0.05 13.20 9.86
CA THR A 121 0.16 12.74 11.25
C THR A 121 0.66 11.31 11.29
N ILE A 122 1.48 10.99 12.28
CA ILE A 122 1.87 9.63 12.66
C ILE A 122 1.34 9.37 14.07
N ILE A 123 0.57 8.30 14.22
CA ILE A 123 0.00 7.87 15.51
C ILE A 123 0.66 6.54 15.88
N MET A 124 1.35 6.52 17.01
CA MET A 124 2.11 5.37 17.49
C MET A 124 1.63 4.94 18.89
N PRO A 125 0.67 4.02 18.99
CA PRO A 125 0.33 3.39 20.28
C PRO A 125 1.47 2.49 20.73
N ASP A 126 2.10 2.86 21.83
CA ASP A 126 3.14 2.07 22.49
C ASP A 126 2.52 1.25 23.62
N GLN A 127 2.49 -0.06 23.43
CA GLN A 127 1.86 -1.02 24.33
C GLN A 127 2.89 -1.80 25.18
N GLY A 128 4.18 -1.50 24.97
CA GLY A 128 5.29 -2.25 25.53
C GLY A 128 5.83 -1.73 26.87
N THR A 129 6.87 -2.39 27.33
CA THR A 129 7.72 -1.99 28.45
C THR A 129 9.11 -1.52 27.98
N LYS A 130 9.42 -1.72 26.69
CA LYS A 130 10.56 -1.13 25.99
C LYS A 130 9.98 -0.09 25.04
N HIS A 131 10.40 1.16 25.21
CA HIS A 131 9.76 2.29 24.55
C HIS A 131 10.59 2.80 23.38
N PRO A 132 9.97 3.16 22.24
CA PRO A 132 10.67 3.81 21.13
C PRO A 132 11.43 5.08 21.57
N ALA A 133 10.89 5.81 22.55
CA ALA A 133 11.52 7.03 23.07
C ALA A 133 12.90 6.80 23.71
N ASP A 134 13.20 5.58 24.14
CA ASP A 134 14.48 5.21 24.75
C ASP A 134 15.51 4.69 23.71
N GLU A 135 15.07 4.53 22.45
CA GLU A 135 15.90 3.97 21.38
C GLU A 135 16.76 5.05 20.71
N PRO A 136 18.04 4.76 20.40
CA PRO A 136 18.86 5.64 19.58
C PRO A 136 18.19 5.98 18.25
N GLY A 137 18.22 7.26 17.85
CA GLY A 137 17.60 7.74 16.61
C GLY A 137 16.14 8.21 16.76
N PHE A 138 15.44 7.82 17.83
CA PHE A 138 14.06 8.28 18.03
C PHE A 138 13.97 9.81 18.15
N ALA A 139 14.91 10.43 18.87
CA ALA A 139 14.91 11.88 19.05
C ALA A 139 15.01 12.64 17.71
N ASP A 140 15.83 12.13 16.78
CA ASP A 140 15.99 12.72 15.44
C ASP A 140 14.71 12.55 14.60
N ALA A 141 14.09 11.37 14.66
CA ALA A 141 12.82 11.13 13.99
C ALA A 141 11.69 12.00 14.59
N ALA A 142 11.64 12.12 15.90
CA ALA A 142 10.65 12.94 16.60
C ALA A 142 10.82 14.45 16.31
N GLU A 143 12.04 14.94 16.19
CA GLU A 143 12.29 16.33 15.80
C GLU A 143 11.92 16.57 14.33
N HIS A 144 12.19 15.62 13.41
CA HIS A 144 11.77 15.70 12.01
C HIS A 144 10.24 15.76 11.89
N PHE A 145 9.54 14.89 12.60
CA PHE A 145 8.07 14.84 12.61
C PHE A 145 7.44 15.73 13.69
N LYS A 146 8.13 16.76 14.16
CA LYS A 146 7.64 17.65 15.20
C LYS A 146 6.26 18.22 14.92
N GLY A 147 5.33 18.00 15.87
CA GLY A 147 3.93 18.38 15.73
C GLY A 147 3.11 17.44 14.81
N ARG A 148 3.72 16.38 14.28
CA ARG A 148 3.05 15.36 13.46
C ARG A 148 3.15 13.95 14.07
N LEU A 149 4.15 13.64 14.91
CA LEU A 149 4.30 12.36 15.60
C LEU A 149 3.66 12.42 16.99
N PHE A 150 2.76 11.48 17.25
CA PHE A 150 2.08 11.32 18.54
C PHE A 150 2.23 9.90 19.06
N VAL A 151 2.99 9.74 20.14
CA VAL A 151 3.18 8.46 20.82
C VAL A 151 2.23 8.38 22.02
N TYR A 152 1.42 7.32 22.06
CA TYR A 152 0.46 7.08 23.13
C TYR A 152 0.81 5.82 23.89
N GLN A 153 1.30 5.96 25.12
CA GLN A 153 1.50 4.81 26.00
C GLN A 153 0.14 4.26 26.49
N GLN A 154 -0.04 2.96 26.34
CA GLN A 154 -1.23 2.24 26.81
C GLN A 154 -0.86 0.83 27.24
N GLY A 155 -1.76 0.16 27.97
CA GLY A 155 -1.62 -1.26 28.27
C GLY A 155 -1.68 -2.11 26.99
N ASN A 156 -1.15 -3.34 27.06
CA ASN A 156 -1.23 -4.27 25.94
C ASN A 156 -2.68 -4.70 25.70
N LEU A 157 -3.28 -4.20 24.66
CA LEU A 157 -4.61 -4.53 24.16
C LEU A 157 -4.56 -5.35 22.85
N GLY A 158 -3.38 -5.90 22.53
CA GLY A 158 -3.12 -6.66 21.32
C GLY A 158 -3.07 -5.80 20.07
N GLY A 159 -2.98 -6.45 18.90
CA GLY A 159 -3.00 -5.78 17.61
C GLY A 159 -4.27 -4.95 17.42
N SER A 160 -5.43 -5.56 17.65
CA SER A 160 -6.71 -4.86 17.48
C SER A 160 -6.86 -3.62 18.37
N GLY A 161 -6.34 -3.65 19.60
CA GLY A 161 -6.35 -2.49 20.50
C GLY A 161 -5.40 -1.38 20.05
N GLY A 162 -4.23 -1.72 19.50
CA GLY A 162 -3.31 -0.77 18.90
C GLY A 162 -3.93 -0.07 17.68
N TYR A 163 -4.44 -0.84 16.74
CA TYR A 163 -5.09 -0.30 15.54
C TYR A 163 -6.39 0.46 15.83
N SER A 164 -7.18 0.01 16.80
CA SER A 164 -8.35 0.77 17.26
C SER A 164 -7.96 2.13 17.85
N ARG A 165 -6.86 2.20 18.60
CA ARG A 165 -6.36 3.47 19.14
C ARG A 165 -5.96 4.42 18.00
N ILE A 166 -5.28 3.92 16.98
CA ILE A 166 -4.91 4.72 15.81
C ILE A 166 -6.17 5.31 15.16
N MET A 167 -7.16 4.46 14.88
CA MET A 167 -8.41 4.92 14.26
C MET A 167 -9.16 5.92 15.15
N TYR A 168 -9.20 5.67 16.45
CA TYR A 168 -9.84 6.58 17.42
C TYR A 168 -9.21 7.98 17.38
N GLU A 169 -7.90 8.06 17.40
CA GLU A 169 -7.18 9.35 17.35
C GLU A 169 -7.31 9.99 15.96
N ALA A 170 -7.18 9.22 14.88
CA ALA A 170 -7.33 9.70 13.50
C ALA A 170 -8.73 10.25 13.22
N MET A 171 -9.77 9.71 13.84
CA MET A 171 -11.16 10.13 13.71
C MET A 171 -11.53 11.30 14.65
N GLY A 172 -10.62 11.76 15.49
CA GLY A 172 -10.86 12.84 16.43
C GLY A 172 -11.58 12.44 17.71
N GLY A 173 -11.72 11.11 17.99
CA GLY A 173 -12.45 10.58 19.13
C GLY A 173 -13.98 10.79 19.04
N PRO A 174 -14.77 10.24 19.99
CA PRO A 174 -16.23 10.24 19.91
C PRO A 174 -16.86 11.64 20.02
N ASP A 175 -16.16 12.59 20.60
CA ASP A 175 -16.72 13.91 20.90
C ASP A 175 -16.34 14.99 19.89
N GLY A 176 -15.50 14.70 18.91
CA GLY A 176 -14.96 15.71 17.97
C GLY A 176 -14.21 16.85 18.69
N THR A 177 -14.06 16.75 20.02
CA THR A 177 -13.60 17.80 20.94
C THR A 177 -12.15 17.68 21.32
N ARG A 178 -11.49 16.54 20.98
CA ARG A 178 -10.04 16.58 21.05
C ARG A 178 -9.62 17.56 19.96
N GLU A 179 -8.94 18.63 20.34
CA GLU A 179 -7.98 19.25 19.45
C GLU A 179 -7.17 18.09 18.91
N ALA A 180 -7.69 17.50 17.85
CA ALA A 180 -7.08 16.33 17.27
C ALA A 180 -5.73 16.82 16.83
N ALA A 181 -4.74 16.50 17.65
CA ALA A 181 -3.36 16.65 17.27
C ALA A 181 -3.17 16.02 15.87
N ALA A 182 -3.96 14.99 15.57
CA ALA A 182 -4.08 14.44 14.24
C ALA A 182 -4.99 15.33 13.36
N LYS A 183 -4.44 15.87 12.30
CA LYS A 183 -5.26 16.41 11.22
C LYS A 183 -6.16 15.29 10.71
N GLN A 184 -7.40 15.64 10.40
CA GLN A 184 -8.36 14.68 9.86
C GLN A 184 -8.04 14.37 8.40
N SER A 185 -6.98 13.59 8.16
CA SER A 185 -6.59 13.19 6.81
C SER A 185 -7.67 12.33 6.15
N PRO A 186 -7.86 12.43 4.82
CA PRO A 186 -8.84 11.62 4.10
C PRO A 186 -8.53 10.12 4.12
N TYR A 187 -7.29 9.76 4.40
CA TYR A 187 -6.81 8.37 4.42
C TYR A 187 -6.09 8.05 5.72
N ILE A 188 -6.25 6.82 6.18
CA ILE A 188 -5.56 6.24 7.32
C ILE A 188 -4.76 5.04 6.79
N LEU A 189 -3.45 5.04 7.00
CA LEU A 189 -2.57 3.92 6.67
C LEU A 189 -2.25 3.16 7.95
N TYR A 190 -2.67 1.91 8.04
CA TYR A 190 -2.18 0.97 9.03
C TYR A 190 -0.90 0.32 8.56
N MET A 191 0.06 0.21 9.44
CA MET A 191 1.39 -0.33 9.16
C MET A 191 1.95 -0.98 10.42
N ASP A 192 2.48 -2.21 10.33
CA ASP A 192 3.19 -2.84 11.44
C ASP A 192 4.54 -2.13 11.68
N ASP A 193 5.06 -2.25 12.90
CA ASP A 193 6.35 -1.66 13.29
C ASP A 193 7.55 -2.46 12.78
N ASP A 194 7.39 -3.77 12.49
CA ASP A 194 8.45 -4.71 12.12
C ASP A 194 8.53 -5.01 10.61
N ILE A 195 8.10 -4.09 9.78
CA ILE A 195 8.20 -4.19 8.32
C ILE A 195 9.40 -3.42 7.77
N ALA A 196 9.95 -3.89 6.66
CA ALA A 196 10.77 -3.07 5.78
C ALA A 196 9.89 -2.60 4.62
N ILE A 197 9.93 -1.32 4.31
CA ILE A 197 9.12 -0.69 3.26
C ILE A 197 9.99 0.14 2.32
N GLU A 198 9.69 0.05 1.02
CA GLU A 198 10.09 1.08 0.07
C GLU A 198 9.07 2.22 0.20
N PRO A 199 9.47 3.42 0.62
CA PRO A 199 8.53 4.49 0.97
C PRO A 199 7.53 4.82 -0.15
N ASP A 200 7.93 4.74 -1.40
CA ASP A 200 7.08 4.96 -2.58
C ASP A 200 5.81 4.07 -2.60
N ALA A 201 5.81 2.92 -1.89
CA ALA A 201 4.62 2.10 -1.72
C ALA A 201 3.46 2.86 -1.07
N VAL A 202 3.75 3.81 -0.17
CA VAL A 202 2.73 4.69 0.45
C VAL A 202 2.07 5.57 -0.60
N LEU A 203 2.87 6.19 -1.49
CA LEU A 203 2.34 7.03 -2.57
C LEU A 203 1.51 6.22 -3.55
N ARG A 204 1.94 5.01 -3.91
CA ARG A 204 1.21 4.12 -4.80
C ARG A 204 -0.13 3.70 -4.20
N ALA A 205 -0.16 3.31 -2.92
CA ALA A 205 -1.40 2.98 -2.23
C ALA A 205 -2.36 4.18 -2.17
N LEU A 206 -1.82 5.36 -1.86
CA LEU A 206 -2.59 6.60 -1.80
C LEU A 206 -3.20 6.96 -3.17
N GLN A 207 -2.43 6.85 -4.25
CA GLN A 207 -2.93 7.12 -5.59
C GLN A 207 -3.96 6.07 -6.03
N ALA A 208 -3.72 4.78 -5.76
CA ALA A 208 -4.71 3.74 -6.05
C ALA A 208 -6.04 4.01 -5.35
N ALA A 209 -6.01 4.41 -4.07
CA ALA A 209 -7.21 4.75 -3.33
C ALA A 209 -7.91 6.01 -3.87
N ARG A 210 -7.15 7.05 -4.27
CA ARG A 210 -7.69 8.34 -4.77
C ARG A 210 -8.36 8.22 -6.13
N TYR A 211 -7.79 7.42 -7.03
CA TYR A 211 -8.30 7.27 -8.41
C TYR A 211 -9.32 6.15 -8.55
N ALA A 212 -9.62 5.42 -7.50
CA ALA A 212 -10.66 4.41 -7.50
C ALA A 212 -12.05 5.07 -7.69
N ARG A 213 -12.94 4.39 -8.41
CA ARG A 213 -14.31 4.88 -8.63
C ARG A 213 -15.16 4.89 -7.35
N THR A 214 -14.89 3.97 -6.45
CA THR A 214 -15.54 3.80 -5.14
C THR A 214 -14.48 3.82 -4.06
N PRO A 215 -14.73 4.39 -2.86
CA PRO A 215 -13.78 4.27 -1.77
C PRO A 215 -13.40 2.82 -1.53
N ILE A 216 -12.09 2.53 -1.51
CA ILE A 216 -11.54 1.17 -1.53
C ILE A 216 -10.43 1.03 -0.49
N LEU A 217 -10.39 -0.11 0.19
CA LEU A 217 -9.26 -0.48 1.03
C LEU A 217 -8.14 -1.02 0.14
N VAL A 218 -6.93 -0.47 0.29
CA VAL A 218 -5.77 -0.82 -0.52
C VAL A 218 -4.71 -1.47 0.34
N GLY A 219 -4.40 -2.73 0.06
CA GLY A 219 -3.38 -3.49 0.79
C GLY A 219 -2.05 -3.59 0.06
N GLY A 220 -1.01 -3.79 0.86
CA GLY A 220 0.33 -4.09 0.38
C GLY A 220 0.58 -5.58 0.20
N GLN A 221 1.32 -5.95 -0.83
CA GLN A 221 1.93 -7.26 -0.94
C GLN A 221 2.89 -7.46 0.24
N MET A 222 2.85 -8.61 0.86
CA MET A 222 3.82 -9.02 1.87
C MET A 222 4.84 -9.98 1.26
N LEU A 223 6.08 -9.53 1.17
CA LEU A 223 7.22 -10.38 0.80
C LEU A 223 7.94 -10.85 2.07
N ASN A 224 8.64 -11.97 1.98
CA ASN A 224 9.42 -12.51 3.07
C ASN A 224 10.66 -11.64 3.31
N LEU A 225 10.87 -11.18 4.55
CA LEU A 225 12.01 -10.33 4.90
C LEU A 225 13.35 -11.07 4.81
N GLN A 226 13.35 -12.37 5.04
CA GLN A 226 14.55 -13.23 5.03
C GLN A 226 14.87 -13.73 3.61
N GLU A 227 13.83 -13.95 2.79
CA GLU A 227 13.94 -14.36 1.39
C GLU A 227 13.22 -13.31 0.52
N ARG A 228 13.85 -12.16 0.32
CA ARG A 228 13.23 -10.92 -0.20
C ARG A 228 12.60 -11.03 -1.59
N SER A 229 12.90 -12.08 -2.37
CA SER A 229 12.26 -12.36 -3.65
C SER A 229 10.97 -13.19 -3.54
N HIS A 230 10.63 -13.68 -2.35
CA HIS A 230 9.47 -14.54 -2.14
C HIS A 230 8.25 -13.75 -1.70
N LEU A 231 7.14 -13.91 -2.44
CA LEU A 231 5.84 -13.40 -2.06
C LEU A 231 5.22 -14.29 -1.00
N HIS A 232 4.96 -13.74 0.18
CA HIS A 232 4.27 -14.45 1.24
C HIS A 232 2.75 -14.31 1.11
N SER A 233 2.25 -13.11 0.87
CA SER A 233 0.82 -12.83 0.68
C SER A 233 0.59 -11.65 -0.24
N MET A 234 -0.45 -11.72 -1.07
CA MET A 234 -0.97 -10.61 -1.85
C MET A 234 -2.47 -10.45 -1.62
N GLY A 235 -2.82 -10.25 -0.34
CA GLY A 235 -4.21 -10.24 0.10
C GLY A 235 -4.81 -11.64 0.21
N GLU A 236 -5.88 -11.73 0.95
CA GLU A 236 -6.42 -13.01 1.41
C GLU A 236 -7.93 -13.05 1.25
N VAL A 237 -8.44 -14.26 1.08
CA VAL A 237 -9.86 -14.53 1.09
C VAL A 237 -10.17 -15.55 2.19
N ILE A 238 -11.42 -15.57 2.64
CA ILE A 238 -11.88 -16.50 3.67
C ILE A 238 -12.55 -17.71 3.00
N ASP A 239 -11.97 -18.89 3.19
CA ASP A 239 -12.68 -20.12 2.89
C ASP A 239 -13.82 -20.29 3.91
N ARG A 240 -15.04 -20.02 3.46
CA ARG A 240 -16.22 -20.01 4.32
C ARG A 240 -16.68 -21.41 4.75
N SER A 241 -16.12 -22.46 4.14
CA SER A 241 -16.45 -23.84 4.49
C SER A 241 -15.77 -24.29 5.78
N ILE A 242 -14.58 -23.78 6.06
CA ILE A 242 -13.77 -24.09 7.24
C ILE A 242 -13.43 -22.86 8.07
N PHE A 243 -13.87 -21.68 7.64
CA PHE A 243 -13.62 -20.38 8.24
C PHE A 243 -12.12 -20.12 8.47
N MET A 244 -11.34 -20.33 7.43
CA MET A 244 -9.89 -20.11 7.43
C MET A 244 -9.48 -19.19 6.28
N TRP A 245 -8.42 -18.45 6.49
CA TRP A 245 -7.83 -17.65 5.43
C TRP A 245 -7.17 -18.54 4.37
N THR A 246 -7.17 -18.10 3.15
CA THR A 246 -6.44 -18.69 2.04
C THR A 246 -5.99 -17.61 1.06
N SER A 247 -4.99 -17.92 0.26
CA SER A 247 -4.56 -17.01 -0.81
C SER A 247 -5.72 -16.67 -1.74
N ALA A 248 -5.75 -15.44 -2.21
CA ALA A 248 -6.69 -15.04 -3.24
C ALA A 248 -6.49 -15.89 -4.51
N PRO A 249 -7.54 -16.07 -5.33
CA PRO A 249 -7.42 -16.74 -6.62
C PRO A 249 -6.29 -16.10 -7.44
N HIS A 250 -5.49 -16.94 -8.13
CA HIS A 250 -4.33 -16.54 -8.94
C HIS A 250 -3.13 -16.00 -8.18
N VAL A 251 -3.12 -16.07 -6.87
CA VAL A 251 -1.97 -15.76 -6.02
C VAL A 251 -1.40 -17.07 -5.49
N HIS A 252 -0.15 -17.34 -5.83
CA HIS A 252 0.59 -18.44 -5.23
C HIS A 252 1.30 -17.95 -3.99
N TYR A 253 1.03 -18.61 -2.89
CA TYR A 253 1.83 -18.53 -1.68
C TYR A 253 3.26 -18.98 -1.98
N ASP A 254 4.25 -18.23 -1.46
CA ASP A 254 5.67 -18.54 -1.65
C ASP A 254 6.16 -18.46 -3.12
N HIS A 255 5.59 -17.55 -3.92
CA HIS A 255 6.03 -17.31 -5.28
C HIS A 255 7.40 -16.59 -5.29
N ASP A 256 8.40 -17.23 -5.88
CA ASP A 256 9.76 -16.67 -6.01
C ASP A 256 9.90 -15.88 -7.31
N PHE A 257 9.90 -14.56 -7.22
CA PHE A 257 10.06 -13.64 -8.36
C PHE A 257 11.44 -13.74 -9.05
N SER A 258 12.44 -14.36 -8.42
CA SER A 258 13.74 -14.60 -9.06
C SER A 258 13.72 -15.81 -10.01
N LYS A 259 12.72 -16.68 -9.89
CA LYS A 259 12.59 -17.93 -10.66
C LYS A 259 11.36 -17.97 -11.56
N HIS A 260 10.32 -17.25 -11.18
CA HIS A 260 9.02 -17.33 -11.83
C HIS A 260 8.54 -15.93 -12.29
N PRO A 261 7.87 -15.83 -13.45
CA PRO A 261 7.35 -14.56 -13.95
C PRO A 261 6.12 -14.11 -13.14
N LEU A 262 5.74 -12.83 -13.27
CA LEU A 262 4.53 -12.26 -12.67
C LEU A 262 3.24 -12.92 -13.18
N SER A 263 3.26 -13.46 -14.39
CA SER A 263 2.15 -14.22 -14.96
C SER A 263 2.68 -15.60 -15.37
N ASP A 264 2.21 -16.62 -14.69
CA ASP A 264 2.50 -18.01 -15.03
C ASP A 264 1.17 -18.78 -15.09
N ARG A 265 0.89 -19.34 -16.23
CA ARG A 265 -0.33 -20.12 -16.47
C ARG A 265 -0.14 -21.62 -16.26
N GLY A 266 0.99 -22.02 -15.70
CA GLY A 266 1.33 -23.40 -15.48
C GLY A 266 1.63 -24.11 -16.80
N LYS A 267 1.11 -25.33 -16.98
CA LYS A 267 1.31 -26.07 -18.23
C LYS A 267 0.60 -25.39 -19.40
N PHE A 268 1.27 -25.39 -20.55
CA PHE A 268 0.72 -24.82 -21.78
C PHE A 268 -0.72 -25.29 -22.03
N GLY A 269 -1.65 -24.36 -22.12
CA GLY A 269 -3.08 -24.63 -22.33
C GLY A 269 -3.96 -24.54 -21.08
N ASP A 270 -3.39 -24.34 -19.90
CA ASP A 270 -4.20 -24.09 -18.71
C ASP A 270 -4.95 -22.75 -18.84
N LYS A 271 -6.23 -22.78 -18.50
CA LYS A 271 -7.05 -21.56 -18.54
C LYS A 271 -6.69 -20.65 -17.37
N PRO A 272 -6.84 -19.32 -17.54
CA PRO A 272 -6.81 -18.42 -16.39
C PRO A 272 -7.74 -18.93 -15.29
N GLY A 273 -7.28 -18.92 -14.04
CA GLY A 273 -8.06 -19.40 -12.91
C GLY A 273 -7.94 -20.88 -12.60
N THR A 274 -7.03 -21.60 -13.25
CA THR A 274 -6.67 -22.96 -12.78
C THR A 274 -5.87 -22.87 -11.49
N PRO A 275 -5.88 -23.91 -10.63
CA PRO A 275 -5.19 -23.88 -9.33
C PRO A 275 -3.69 -23.56 -9.39
N ASN A 276 -3.06 -23.69 -10.55
CA ASN A 276 -1.62 -23.47 -10.77
C ASN A 276 -1.32 -22.22 -11.59
N SER A 277 -2.33 -21.38 -11.89
CA SER A 277 -2.08 -20.12 -12.61
C SER A 277 -1.79 -18.98 -11.66
N VAL A 278 -0.82 -18.14 -12.02
CA VAL A 278 -0.41 -16.94 -11.28
C VAL A 278 -0.63 -15.73 -12.16
N ASP A 279 -1.31 -14.72 -11.63
CA ASP A 279 -1.56 -13.45 -12.31
C ASP A 279 -1.22 -12.28 -11.35
N LEU A 280 0.07 -12.12 -11.03
CA LEU A 280 0.57 -11.14 -10.05
C LEU A 280 0.84 -9.76 -10.67
N HIS A 281 0.54 -9.57 -11.95
CA HIS A 281 0.79 -8.31 -12.67
C HIS A 281 -0.38 -7.32 -12.61
N ARG A 282 -1.44 -7.65 -11.89
CA ARG A 282 -2.69 -6.88 -11.88
C ARG A 282 -3.27 -6.71 -10.48
N ARG A 283 -4.32 -5.88 -10.36
CA ARG A 283 -5.16 -5.80 -9.18
C ARG A 283 -5.73 -7.17 -8.81
N ILE A 284 -5.71 -7.50 -7.54
CA ILE A 284 -6.38 -8.67 -6.96
C ILE A 284 -7.43 -8.18 -5.96
N ASP A 285 -8.69 -8.52 -6.20
CA ASP A 285 -9.77 -8.28 -5.25
C ASP A 285 -9.77 -9.39 -4.18
N VAL A 286 -9.91 -8.99 -2.93
CA VAL A 286 -9.72 -9.84 -1.75
C VAL A 286 -10.80 -9.60 -0.71
N ASP A 287 -10.95 -10.52 0.24
CA ASP A 287 -11.87 -10.31 1.38
C ASP A 287 -11.27 -9.32 2.39
N TYR A 288 -9.94 -9.33 2.57
CA TYR A 288 -9.24 -8.41 3.46
C TYR A 288 -7.74 -8.28 3.12
N ASN A 289 -7.14 -7.24 3.65
CA ASN A 289 -5.69 -7.03 3.63
C ASN A 289 -5.14 -7.15 5.05
N GLY A 290 -4.01 -7.83 5.21
CA GLY A 290 -3.28 -7.78 6.47
C GLY A 290 -2.84 -6.35 6.81
N TRP A 291 -2.85 -6.01 8.09
CA TRP A 291 -2.55 -4.65 8.53
C TRP A 291 -1.05 -4.34 8.62
N TRP A 292 -0.19 -5.25 8.17
CA TRP A 292 1.20 -4.88 7.87
C TRP A 292 1.30 -3.67 6.94
N MET A 293 0.34 -3.49 6.01
CA MET A 293 0.12 -2.28 5.24
C MET A 293 -1.29 -2.27 4.66
N CYS A 294 -2.15 -1.39 5.16
CA CYS A 294 -3.52 -1.22 4.66
C CYS A 294 -3.93 0.25 4.66
N MET A 295 -4.18 0.81 3.48
CA MET A 295 -4.72 2.16 3.31
C MET A 295 -6.25 2.12 3.39
N ILE A 296 -6.82 2.83 4.34
CA ILE A 296 -8.26 2.86 4.62
C ILE A 296 -8.77 4.29 4.37
N PRO A 297 -9.70 4.51 3.42
CA PRO A 297 -10.35 5.80 3.30
C PRO A 297 -11.12 6.15 4.58
N ARG A 298 -11.01 7.38 5.06
CA ARG A 298 -11.73 7.86 6.26
C ARG A 298 -13.23 7.61 6.17
N VAL A 299 -13.83 7.86 5.01
CA VAL A 299 -15.27 7.65 4.79
C VAL A 299 -15.72 6.21 4.99
N VAL A 300 -14.81 5.22 4.80
CA VAL A 300 -15.07 3.83 5.14
C VAL A 300 -15.10 3.66 6.66
N ALA A 301 -14.10 4.19 7.37
CA ALA A 301 -14.04 4.14 8.83
C ALA A 301 -15.25 4.84 9.48
N GLU A 302 -15.70 5.98 8.93
CA GLU A 302 -16.92 6.67 9.36
C GLU A 302 -18.18 5.80 9.20
N ARG A 303 -18.23 5.01 8.13
CA ARG A 303 -19.39 4.17 7.82
C ARG A 303 -19.45 2.88 8.61
N ILE A 304 -18.30 2.21 8.82
CA ILE A 304 -18.27 0.88 9.46
C ILE A 304 -17.74 0.90 10.90
N GLY A 305 -17.16 2.01 11.34
CA GLY A 305 -16.68 2.18 12.71
C GLY A 305 -15.32 1.56 12.97
N GLN A 306 -15.05 1.36 14.26
CA GLN A 306 -13.79 0.85 14.81
C GLN A 306 -13.57 -0.64 14.53
N PRO A 307 -12.31 -1.13 14.50
CA PRO A 307 -12.02 -2.56 14.61
C PRO A 307 -12.64 -3.19 15.86
N LEU A 308 -13.07 -4.45 15.75
CA LEU A 308 -13.59 -5.18 16.91
C LEU A 308 -12.46 -5.58 17.89
N PRO A 309 -12.72 -5.67 19.19
CA PRO A 309 -11.71 -5.96 20.21
C PRO A 309 -11.38 -7.46 20.27
N LEU A 310 -10.78 -7.99 19.20
CA LEU A 310 -10.43 -9.41 19.09
C LEU A 310 -9.08 -9.75 19.71
N PHE A 311 -8.38 -8.77 20.26
CA PHE A 311 -7.07 -8.82 20.86
C PHE A 311 -5.95 -9.08 19.84
N ILE A 312 -5.89 -10.27 19.22
CA ILE A 312 -4.88 -10.65 18.24
C ILE A 312 -5.46 -11.58 17.17
N LYS A 313 -5.06 -11.38 15.93
CA LYS A 313 -5.53 -12.09 14.73
C LYS A 313 -7.01 -11.87 14.44
N TRP A 314 -7.40 -11.97 13.18
CA TRP A 314 -8.77 -11.83 12.67
C TRP A 314 -9.37 -10.42 12.75
N ASP A 315 -8.71 -9.45 13.34
CA ASP A 315 -9.14 -8.05 13.41
C ASP A 315 -9.13 -7.41 12.01
N ASP A 316 -8.12 -7.67 11.23
CA ASP A 316 -7.99 -7.29 9.81
C ASP A 316 -9.03 -7.99 8.93
N ALA A 317 -9.20 -9.30 9.10
CA ALA A 317 -10.19 -10.08 8.35
C ALA A 317 -11.63 -9.65 8.69
N GLU A 318 -11.97 -9.47 9.98
CA GLU A 318 -13.26 -8.96 10.42
C GLU A 318 -13.55 -7.60 9.77
N TYR A 319 -12.58 -6.69 9.81
CA TYR A 319 -12.74 -5.35 9.29
C TYR A 319 -12.95 -5.35 7.77
N GLY A 320 -12.15 -6.13 7.02
CA GLY A 320 -12.30 -6.28 5.58
C GLY A 320 -13.63 -6.89 5.16
N LEU A 321 -14.07 -7.97 5.84
CA LEU A 321 -15.37 -8.58 5.61
C LEU A 321 -16.53 -7.62 5.89
N ARG A 322 -16.42 -6.82 6.94
CA ARG A 322 -17.42 -5.81 7.30
C ARG A 322 -17.45 -4.67 6.29
N ALA A 323 -16.29 -4.23 5.80
CA ALA A 323 -16.19 -3.25 4.70
C ALA A 323 -16.86 -3.79 3.43
N GLY A 324 -16.55 -5.02 3.02
CA GLY A 324 -17.17 -5.68 1.88
C GLY A 324 -18.70 -5.80 2.01
N LYS A 325 -19.20 -6.16 3.21
CA LYS A 325 -20.63 -6.18 3.50
C LYS A 325 -21.30 -4.80 3.40
N ALA A 326 -20.55 -3.75 3.69
CA ALA A 326 -21.02 -2.37 3.56
C ALA A 326 -20.90 -1.83 2.12
N GLY A 327 -20.36 -2.62 1.18
CA GLY A 327 -20.21 -2.28 -0.24
C GLY A 327 -18.88 -1.63 -0.60
N PHE A 328 -17.91 -1.62 0.30
CA PHE A 328 -16.57 -1.11 0.04
C PHE A 328 -15.63 -2.25 -0.36
N PRO A 329 -15.06 -2.22 -1.57
CA PRO A 329 -14.13 -3.26 -1.99
C PRO A 329 -12.80 -3.18 -1.24
N THR A 330 -12.11 -4.32 -1.20
CA THR A 330 -10.73 -4.43 -0.74
C THR A 330 -9.89 -5.02 -1.85
N ALA A 331 -8.72 -4.46 -2.13
CA ALA A 331 -7.85 -4.97 -3.16
C ALA A 331 -6.37 -4.73 -2.85
N THR A 332 -5.52 -5.51 -3.52
CA THR A 332 -4.07 -5.32 -3.57
C THR A 332 -3.60 -5.06 -4.99
N TRP A 333 -2.48 -4.35 -5.11
CA TRP A 333 -1.81 -4.10 -6.38
C TRP A 333 -0.35 -4.49 -6.33
N PRO A 334 0.21 -4.93 -7.46
CA PRO A 334 1.65 -5.07 -7.60
C PRO A 334 2.35 -3.72 -7.36
N GLY A 335 3.55 -3.78 -6.75
CA GLY A 335 4.33 -2.59 -6.47
C GLY A 335 3.87 -1.76 -5.27
N ILE A 336 2.80 -2.17 -4.58
CA ILE A 336 2.50 -1.73 -3.22
C ILE A 336 2.96 -2.88 -2.32
N ALA A 337 4.19 -2.81 -1.82
CA ALA A 337 4.82 -3.96 -1.20
C ALA A 337 5.61 -3.58 0.05
N ILE A 338 5.62 -4.51 0.99
CA ILE A 338 6.46 -4.49 2.18
C ILE A 338 7.16 -5.84 2.35
N TRP A 339 8.18 -5.88 3.17
CA TRP A 339 8.83 -7.10 3.63
C TRP A 339 8.57 -7.27 5.12
N HIS A 340 8.16 -8.47 5.49
CA HIS A 340 7.87 -8.84 6.87
C HIS A 340 8.36 -10.26 7.15
N ILE A 341 8.63 -10.61 8.41
CA ILE A 341 9.00 -11.97 8.77
C ILE A 341 7.80 -12.89 8.51
N ALA A 342 7.99 -13.90 7.66
CA ALA A 342 6.93 -14.88 7.37
C ALA A 342 6.52 -15.64 8.64
N TRP A 343 5.24 -16.01 8.75
CA TRP A 343 4.75 -16.73 9.94
C TRP A 343 5.32 -18.14 10.08
N SER A 344 5.79 -18.73 8.99
CA SER A 344 6.52 -19.99 9.00
C SER A 344 7.87 -19.91 9.71
N ASP A 345 8.40 -18.70 9.88
CA ASP A 345 9.77 -18.44 10.35
C ASP A 345 9.80 -17.83 11.77
N LYS A 346 8.65 -17.84 12.45
CA LYS A 346 8.48 -17.33 13.84
C LYS A 346 8.51 -18.43 14.87
#